data_9bd3d51f8bc8bca886f6eb915da37145
#
_entry.id   9bd3d51f8bc8bca886f6eb915da37145
#
_cell.length_a   1.000
_cell.length_b   1.000
_cell.length_c   1.000
_cell.angle_alpha   90.00
_cell.angle_beta   90.00
_cell.angle_gamma   90.00
#
_symmetry.space_group_name_H-M   'P 1'
#
loop_
_entity.id
_entity.type
_entity.pdbx_description
1 polymer ?
#
loop_
_entity_poly.entity_id
_entity_poly.type
_entity_poly.pdbx_seq_one_letter_code
_entity_poly.pdbx_strand_id
1 'polypeptide(L)'
;MAWLVTATVIMGVSTGVQVYGQIQAGKAQEDALKEQARQEKIAAEGRELERQQQLSKALAANTVGLAAGNIGMEGTPASIALESAKNIGMSEGMIGMSDRLAQAQLKRQAASARSSSQLAATSTLLSGAGSMAALNVKK
;
A
#
# COMPACT_ATOMS: atom_id res chain seq x y z
N MET A 1 29.55 -3.78 -46.27
CA MET A 1 29.89 -2.93 -45.10
C MET A 1 28.70 -2.11 -44.56
N ALA A 2 27.79 -1.58 -45.40
CA ALA A 2 26.62 -0.78 -44.95
C ALA A 2 25.60 -1.57 -44.15
N TRP A 3 25.42 -2.86 -44.35
CA TRP A 3 24.46 -3.72 -43.66
C TRP A 3 24.76 -3.94 -42.17
N LEU A 4 26.02 -3.95 -41.78
CA LEU A 4 26.45 -4.16 -40.38
C LEU A 4 26.15 -2.92 -39.49
N VAL A 5 26.24 -1.73 -40.07
CA VAL A 5 26.00 -0.47 -39.34
C VAL A 5 24.50 -0.30 -39.05
N THR A 6 23.65 -0.68 -40.02
CA THR A 6 22.17 -0.60 -39.84
C THR A 6 21.68 -1.59 -38.78
N ALA A 7 22.20 -2.79 -38.71
CA ALA A 7 21.82 -3.79 -37.71
C ALA A 7 22.19 -3.33 -36.27
N THR A 8 23.34 -2.71 -36.09
CA THR A 8 23.81 -2.20 -34.78
C THR A 8 22.94 -1.01 -34.28
N VAL A 9 22.50 -0.13 -35.19
CA VAL A 9 21.66 1.00 -34.86
C VAL A 9 20.25 0.52 -34.45
N ILE A 10 19.69 -0.46 -35.18
CA ILE A 10 18.35 -1.00 -34.86
C ILE A 10 18.35 -1.73 -33.49
N MET A 11 19.41 -2.49 -33.17
CA MET A 11 19.53 -3.12 -31.83
C MET A 11 19.68 -2.11 -30.69
N GLY A 12 20.45 -1.05 -30.90
CA GLY A 12 20.64 0.01 -29.92
C GLY A 12 19.34 0.77 -29.60
N VAL A 13 18.54 1.08 -30.60
CA VAL A 13 17.25 1.77 -30.44
C VAL A 13 16.22 0.86 -29.77
N SER A 14 16.14 -0.42 -30.14
CA SER A 14 15.18 -1.35 -29.54
C SER A 14 15.45 -1.60 -28.05
N THR A 15 16.72 -1.70 -27.66
CA THR A 15 17.12 -1.85 -26.24
C THR A 15 16.78 -0.59 -25.43
N GLY A 16 16.99 0.59 -26.00
CA GLY A 16 16.62 1.86 -25.33
C GLY A 16 15.13 2.00 -25.10
N VAL A 17 14.31 1.65 -26.07
CA VAL A 17 12.85 1.68 -25.95
C VAL A 17 12.34 0.67 -24.91
N GLN A 18 12.89 -0.54 -24.86
CA GLN A 18 12.53 -1.53 -23.86
C GLN A 18 12.87 -1.09 -22.44
N VAL A 19 14.06 -0.52 -22.22
CA VAL A 19 14.49 0.00 -20.92
C VAL A 19 13.59 1.14 -20.46
N TYR A 20 13.29 2.08 -21.35
CA TYR A 20 12.38 3.18 -21.04
C TYR A 20 10.97 2.67 -20.69
N GLY A 21 10.44 1.72 -21.45
CA GLY A 21 9.16 1.08 -21.18
C GLY A 21 9.11 0.38 -19.83
N GLN A 22 10.17 -0.33 -19.44
CA GLN A 22 10.26 -0.99 -18.13
C GLN A 22 10.29 0.00 -16.96
N ILE A 23 11.04 1.10 -17.09
CA ILE A 23 11.07 2.16 -16.08
C ILE A 23 9.72 2.84 -15.94
N GLN A 24 9.06 3.12 -17.06
CA GLN A 24 7.74 3.75 -17.06
C GLN A 24 6.66 2.84 -16.47
N ALA A 25 6.69 1.55 -16.80
CA ALA A 25 5.80 0.55 -16.22
C ALA A 25 6.00 0.43 -14.70
N GLY A 26 7.25 0.44 -14.22
CA GLY A 26 7.57 0.42 -12.79
C GLY A 26 7.07 1.66 -12.06
N LYS A 27 7.17 2.85 -12.66
CA LYS A 27 6.61 4.08 -12.10
C LYS A 27 5.09 4.03 -12.04
N ALA A 28 4.42 3.60 -13.10
CA ALA A 28 2.97 3.47 -13.12
C ALA A 28 2.48 2.48 -12.04
N GLN A 29 3.20 1.38 -11.83
CA GLN A 29 2.88 0.41 -10.78
C GLN A 29 3.12 0.98 -9.37
N GLU A 30 4.20 1.74 -9.17
CA GLU A 30 4.47 2.45 -7.92
C GLU A 30 3.36 3.46 -7.62
N ASP A 31 2.94 4.24 -8.60
CA ASP A 31 1.88 5.26 -8.43
C ASP A 31 0.51 4.63 -8.16
N ALA A 32 0.18 3.51 -8.83
CA ALA A 32 -1.03 2.74 -8.54
C ALA A 32 -1.05 2.20 -7.10
N LEU A 33 0.08 1.65 -6.62
CA LEU A 33 0.20 1.16 -5.24
C LEU A 33 0.14 2.29 -4.20
N LYS A 34 0.69 3.46 -4.51
CA LYS A 34 0.57 4.65 -3.66
C LYS A 34 -0.88 5.13 -3.58
N GLU A 35 -1.58 5.11 -4.70
CA GLU A 35 -2.99 5.49 -4.72
C GLU A 35 -3.85 4.50 -3.94
N GLN A 36 -3.60 3.19 -4.07
CA GLN A 36 -4.24 2.17 -3.23
C GLN A 36 -3.97 2.42 -1.74
N ALA A 37 -2.73 2.76 -1.38
CA ALA A 37 -2.38 3.06 0.01
C ALA A 37 -3.11 4.31 0.55
N ARG A 38 -3.36 5.32 -0.30
CA ARG A 38 -4.16 6.50 0.07
C ARG A 38 -5.63 6.14 0.26
N GLN A 39 -6.20 5.37 -0.65
CA GLN A 39 -7.59 4.93 -0.57
C GLN A 39 -7.82 4.05 0.66
N GLU A 40 -6.89 3.14 0.97
CA GLU A 40 -6.95 2.32 2.18
C GLU A 40 -6.89 3.17 3.45
N LYS A 41 -6.06 4.21 3.46
CA LYS A 41 -5.99 5.16 4.58
C LYS A 41 -7.33 5.89 4.78
N ILE A 42 -7.94 6.41 3.72
CA ILE A 42 -9.24 7.09 3.79
C ILE A 42 -10.33 6.12 4.26
N ALA A 43 -10.33 4.88 3.75
CA ALA A 43 -11.27 3.86 4.18
C ALA A 43 -11.09 3.48 5.66
N ALA A 44 -9.84 3.41 6.15
CA ALA A 44 -9.53 3.15 7.55
C ALA A 44 -10.03 4.29 8.46
N GLU A 45 -9.80 5.55 8.07
CA GLU A 45 -10.29 6.74 8.80
C GLU A 45 -11.83 6.77 8.83
N GLY A 46 -12.48 6.41 7.72
CA GLY A 46 -13.94 6.29 7.65
C GLY A 46 -14.49 5.23 8.61
N ARG A 47 -13.88 4.04 8.65
CA ARG A 47 -14.23 2.95 9.56
C ARG A 47 -14.04 3.34 11.03
N GLU A 48 -13.00 4.10 11.34
CA GLU A 48 -12.75 4.59 12.70
C GLU A 48 -13.81 5.60 13.13
N LEU A 49 -14.16 6.55 12.28
CA LEU A 49 -15.20 7.53 12.55
C LEU A 49 -16.57 6.86 12.77
N GLU A 50 -16.92 5.88 11.95
CA GLU A 50 -18.17 5.13 12.10
C GLU A 50 -18.23 4.38 13.43
N ARG A 51 -17.13 3.73 13.85
CA ARG A 51 -17.01 3.07 15.14
C ARG A 51 -17.16 4.03 16.32
N GLN A 52 -16.51 5.20 16.25
CA GLN A 52 -16.66 6.24 17.27
C GLN A 52 -18.13 6.71 17.39
N GLN A 53 -18.83 6.86 16.27
CA GLN A 53 -20.25 7.19 16.27
C GLN A 53 -21.10 6.07 16.88
N GLN A 54 -20.81 4.81 16.57
CA GLN A 54 -21.51 3.66 17.15
C GLN A 54 -21.27 3.57 18.65
N LEU A 55 -20.03 3.78 19.10
CA LEU A 55 -19.68 3.82 20.50
C LEU A 55 -20.44 4.93 21.24
N SER A 56 -20.44 6.14 20.69
CA SER A 56 -21.15 7.28 21.31
C SER A 56 -22.66 7.04 21.40
N LYS A 57 -23.26 6.41 20.36
CA LYS A 57 -24.67 6.03 20.38
C LYS A 57 -24.95 4.95 21.43
N ALA A 58 -24.08 3.95 21.54
CA ALA A 58 -24.24 2.88 22.54
C ALA A 58 -24.11 3.42 23.98
N LEU A 59 -23.14 4.31 24.22
CA LEU A 59 -23.00 4.98 25.51
C LEU A 59 -24.20 5.88 25.84
N ALA A 60 -24.70 6.64 24.87
CA ALA A 60 -25.90 7.47 25.04
C ALA A 60 -27.13 6.61 25.33
N ALA A 61 -27.32 5.49 24.62
CA ALA A 61 -28.43 4.57 24.87
C ALA A 61 -28.35 3.95 26.27
N ASN A 62 -27.17 3.59 26.74
CA ASN A 62 -26.96 3.06 28.09
C ASN A 62 -27.25 4.12 29.17
N THR A 63 -26.82 5.37 28.99
CA THR A 63 -27.09 6.44 29.94
C THR A 63 -28.58 6.77 30.01
N VAL A 64 -29.29 6.80 28.89
CA VAL A 64 -30.73 7.02 28.85
C VAL A 64 -31.48 5.84 29.50
N GLY A 65 -31.08 4.60 29.24
CA GLY A 65 -31.67 3.40 29.86
C GLY A 65 -31.50 3.40 31.39
N LEU A 66 -30.35 3.80 31.89
CA LEU A 66 -30.09 3.93 33.33
C LEU A 66 -30.90 5.05 33.97
N ALA A 67 -31.04 6.18 33.29
CA ALA A 67 -31.84 7.30 33.77
C ALA A 67 -33.37 6.98 33.81
N ALA A 68 -33.87 6.26 32.79
CA ALA A 68 -35.27 5.83 32.73
C ALA A 68 -35.60 4.74 33.75
N GLY A 69 -34.61 3.89 34.10
CA GLY A 69 -34.79 2.83 35.11
C GLY A 69 -34.67 3.28 36.56
N ASN A 70 -34.39 4.54 36.82
CA ASN A 70 -34.13 5.09 38.16
C ASN A 70 -33.06 4.32 38.96
N ILE A 71 -32.14 3.67 38.25
CA ILE A 71 -31.02 2.90 38.80
C ILE A 71 -29.84 3.85 38.91
N GLY A 72 -29.36 4.09 40.15
CA GLY A 72 -28.18 4.92 40.39
C GLY A 72 -26.96 4.41 39.61
N MET A 73 -26.10 5.32 39.17
CA MET A 73 -24.87 5.02 38.43
C MET A 73 -23.80 4.34 39.30
N GLU A 74 -24.08 4.10 40.56
CA GLU A 74 -23.19 3.48 41.51
C GLU A 74 -23.36 1.95 41.51
N GLY A 75 -22.33 1.21 41.26
CA GLY A 75 -22.29 -0.26 41.33
C GLY A 75 -22.24 -0.97 39.99
N THR A 76 -22.91 -2.10 39.83
CA THR A 76 -22.86 -3.02 38.70
C THR A 76 -23.05 -2.39 37.31
N PRO A 77 -23.98 -1.41 37.10
CA PRO A 77 -24.15 -0.77 35.79
C PRO A 77 -22.93 0.05 35.32
N ALA A 78 -22.27 0.73 36.26
CA ALA A 78 -21.08 1.51 35.95
C ALA A 78 -19.88 0.58 35.55
N SER A 79 -19.75 -0.55 36.22
CA SER A 79 -18.70 -1.52 35.89
C SER A 79 -18.92 -2.17 34.51
N ILE A 80 -20.18 -2.49 34.14
CA ILE A 80 -20.51 -3.04 32.82
C ILE A 80 -20.24 -2.01 31.72
N ALA A 81 -20.59 -0.74 31.93
CA ALA A 81 -20.30 0.34 30.98
C ALA A 81 -18.79 0.53 30.80
N LEU A 82 -18.01 0.49 31.88
CA LEU A 82 -16.55 0.59 31.84
C LEU A 82 -15.91 -0.59 31.13
N GLU A 83 -16.37 -1.81 31.40
CA GLU A 83 -15.86 -3.01 30.78
C GLU A 83 -16.19 -3.06 29.27
N SER A 84 -17.39 -2.64 28.89
CA SER A 84 -17.79 -2.49 27.49
C SER A 84 -16.93 -1.46 26.78
N ALA A 85 -16.67 -0.30 27.37
CA ALA A 85 -15.80 0.73 26.80
C ALA A 85 -14.35 0.23 26.66
N LYS A 86 -13.84 -0.51 27.66
CA LYS A 86 -12.49 -1.13 27.60
C LYS A 86 -12.38 -2.16 26.48
N ASN A 87 -13.38 -3.03 26.32
CA ASN A 87 -13.37 -4.05 25.28
C ASN A 87 -13.45 -3.44 23.86
N ILE A 88 -14.24 -2.38 23.69
CA ILE A 88 -14.30 -1.62 22.43
C ILE A 88 -12.97 -0.93 22.16
N GLY A 89 -12.37 -0.27 23.15
CA GLY A 89 -11.08 0.39 23.00
C GLY A 89 -9.93 -0.58 22.64
N MET A 90 -9.95 -1.80 23.18
CA MET A 90 -8.97 -2.83 22.78
C MET A 90 -9.19 -3.33 21.35
N SER A 91 -10.44 -3.50 20.92
CA SER A 91 -10.74 -3.89 19.54
C SER A 91 -10.35 -2.80 18.54
N GLU A 92 -10.56 -1.52 18.88
CA GLU A 92 -10.12 -0.38 18.07
C GLU A 92 -8.59 -0.35 17.92
N GLY A 93 -7.85 -0.60 18.99
CA GLY A 93 -6.39 -0.70 18.96
C GLY A 93 -5.88 -1.79 18.02
N MET A 94 -6.50 -2.97 18.04
CA MET A 94 -6.15 -4.09 17.16
C MET A 94 -6.45 -3.78 15.69
N ILE A 95 -7.60 -3.19 15.38
CA ILE A 95 -7.99 -2.86 14.01
C ILE A 95 -7.12 -1.71 13.47
N GLY A 96 -6.86 -0.67 14.27
CA GLY A 96 -5.96 0.40 13.90
C GLY A 96 -4.54 -0.10 13.61
N MET A 97 -4.07 -1.13 14.32
CA MET A 97 -2.78 -1.76 14.07
C MET A 97 -2.78 -2.56 12.77
N SER A 98 -3.87 -3.28 12.46
CA SER A 98 -4.00 -4.01 11.19
C SER A 98 -4.03 -3.08 9.98
N ASP A 99 -4.73 -1.96 10.07
CA ASP A 99 -4.79 -0.94 9.01
C ASP A 99 -3.42 -0.30 8.75
N ARG A 100 -2.66 -0.01 9.82
CA ARG A 100 -1.27 0.49 9.70
C ARG A 100 -0.34 -0.54 9.07
N LEU A 101 -0.52 -1.82 9.40
CA LEU A 101 0.26 -2.91 8.81
C LEU A 101 -0.03 -3.05 7.32
N ALA A 102 -1.30 -3.00 6.90
CA ALA A 102 -1.70 -3.04 5.50
C ALA A 102 -1.10 -1.88 4.71
N GLN A 103 -1.16 -0.65 5.24
CA GLN A 103 -0.52 0.52 4.62
C GLN A 103 1.01 0.36 4.52
N ALA A 104 1.65 -0.18 5.55
CA ALA A 104 3.10 -0.42 5.52
C ALA A 104 3.48 -1.46 4.47
N GLN A 105 2.67 -2.51 4.29
CA GLN A 105 2.87 -3.50 3.25
C GLN A 105 2.73 -2.91 1.85
N LEU A 106 1.70 -2.11 1.58
CA LEU A 106 1.51 -1.43 0.30
C LEU A 106 2.68 -0.50 -0.03
N LYS A 107 3.17 0.26 0.95
CA LYS A 107 4.36 1.11 0.77
C LYS A 107 5.62 0.30 0.46
N ARG A 108 5.82 -0.85 1.11
CA ARG A 108 6.95 -1.76 0.81
C ARG A 108 6.83 -2.36 -0.59
N GLN A 109 5.62 -2.76 -1.00
CA GLN A 109 5.37 -3.27 -2.35
C GLN A 109 5.64 -2.20 -3.41
N ALA A 110 5.23 -0.95 -3.19
CA ALA A 110 5.52 0.16 -4.08
C ALA A 110 7.03 0.40 -4.22
N ALA A 111 7.78 0.37 -3.12
CA ALA A 111 9.24 0.50 -3.14
C ALA A 111 9.92 -0.66 -3.87
N SER A 112 9.46 -1.91 -3.65
CA SER A 112 10.00 -3.08 -4.33
C SER A 112 9.67 -3.09 -5.83
N ALA A 113 8.49 -2.64 -6.24
CA ALA A 113 8.12 -2.50 -7.65
C ALA A 113 9.06 -1.54 -8.38
N ARG A 114 9.44 -0.44 -7.74
CA ARG A 114 10.42 0.50 -8.30
C ARG A 114 11.81 -0.10 -8.41
N SER A 115 12.31 -0.75 -7.36
CA SER A 115 13.64 -1.36 -7.38
C SER A 115 13.73 -2.51 -8.38
N SER A 116 12.71 -3.36 -8.48
CA SER A 116 12.68 -4.46 -9.45
C SER A 116 12.67 -3.97 -10.89
N SER A 117 11.92 -2.89 -11.18
CA SER A 117 11.91 -2.29 -12.52
C SER A 117 13.27 -1.69 -12.91
N GLN A 118 13.97 -1.07 -11.95
CA GLN A 118 15.31 -0.55 -12.17
C GLN A 118 16.34 -1.68 -12.41
N LEU A 119 16.25 -2.76 -11.64
CA LEU A 119 17.09 -3.94 -11.83
C LEU A 119 16.83 -4.61 -13.19
N ALA A 120 15.57 -4.74 -13.59
CA ALA A 120 15.20 -5.27 -14.89
C ALA A 120 15.74 -4.38 -16.03
N ALA A 121 15.66 -3.06 -15.88
CA ALA A 121 16.20 -2.11 -16.84
C ALA A 121 17.72 -2.22 -16.97
N THR A 122 18.44 -2.34 -15.85
CA THR A 122 19.91 -2.50 -15.87
C THR A 122 20.34 -3.86 -16.45
N SER A 123 19.61 -4.94 -16.15
CA SER A 123 19.90 -6.26 -16.75
C SER A 123 19.69 -6.27 -18.25
N THR A 124 18.68 -5.58 -18.76
CA THR A 124 18.42 -5.43 -20.19
C THR A 124 19.51 -4.63 -20.88
N LEU A 125 20.03 -3.59 -20.24
CA LEU A 125 21.19 -2.84 -20.76
C LEU A 125 22.45 -3.69 -20.82
N LEU A 126 22.73 -4.46 -19.77
CA LEU A 126 23.90 -5.34 -19.73
C LEU A 126 23.82 -6.45 -20.77
N SER A 127 22.66 -7.08 -20.96
CA SER A 127 22.46 -8.09 -21.99
C SER A 127 22.58 -7.52 -23.41
N GLY A 128 22.04 -6.32 -23.63
CA GLY A 128 22.18 -5.59 -24.90
C GLY A 128 23.64 -5.24 -25.21
N ALA A 129 24.42 -4.77 -24.23
CA ALA A 129 25.84 -4.47 -24.39
C ALA A 129 26.68 -5.74 -24.63
N GLY A 130 26.33 -6.84 -23.93
CA GLY A 130 27.01 -8.14 -24.12
C GLY A 130 26.81 -8.71 -25.53
N SER A 131 25.60 -8.59 -26.09
CA SER A 131 25.32 -9.03 -27.46
C SER A 131 26.06 -8.20 -28.51
N MET A 132 26.21 -6.89 -28.30
CA MET A 132 27.02 -6.04 -29.19
C MET A 132 28.52 -6.38 -29.12
N ALA A 133 29.04 -6.65 -27.92
CA ALA A 133 30.45 -7.07 -27.76
C ALA A 133 30.72 -8.41 -28.45
N ALA A 134 29.80 -9.37 -28.36
CA ALA A 134 29.92 -10.67 -29.00
C ALA A 134 29.95 -10.60 -30.55
N LEU A 135 29.23 -9.63 -31.12
CA LEU A 135 29.25 -9.40 -32.57
C LEU A 135 30.58 -8.79 -33.07
N ASN A 136 31.27 -8.03 -32.21
CA ASN A 136 32.53 -7.38 -32.58
C ASN A 136 33.75 -8.29 -32.42
N VAL A 137 33.66 -9.37 -31.65
CA VAL A 137 34.76 -10.34 -31.43
C VAL A 137 34.85 -11.38 -32.58
N LYS A 138 33.85 -11.50 -33.44
CA LYS A 138 33.83 -12.46 -34.58
C LYS A 138 34.46 -11.91 -35.86
N LYS A 139 35.35 -10.94 -35.76
CA LYS A 139 36.22 -10.46 -36.83
C LYS A 139 37.64 -10.93 -36.58
#